data_d5a4dac840e99a5ca1ccbc88f917596f
#
_entry.id   d5a4dac840e99a5ca1ccbc88f917596f
#
_cell.length_a   1.000
_cell.length_b   1.000
_cell.length_c   1.000
_cell.angle_alpha   90.00
_cell.angle_beta   90.00
_cell.angle_gamma   90.00
#
_symmetry.space_group_name_H-M   'P 1'
#
loop_
_entity.id
_entity.type
_entity.pdbx_description
1 polymer ?
#
loop_
_entity_poly.entity_id
_entity_poly.type
_entity_poly.pdbx_seq_one_letter_code
_entity_poly.pdbx_strand_id
1 'polypeptide(L)'
;MSYDLATGTFTTSPLLEKLQAEKKSANELQLRKHDDWNSNYELYRNKVKTNRLTQRQAVNIPLMKETIKTLLSRIDEAPNVEWQELGGDEQKELIYQEVWNDNAVRDKFELVDIKDKKNVLIYGLSAKKLNLEEEGVTGTVLDPFDIAYDPLMESGDVESSRFIILQNIFKSVREILADDKYSKEGRNDLKIWVDTIPGITQSEDNRKTFEEKMKRLDVMGIDNSDFPYFAGGDRIVNLTEHYYEFWDVKKKDWARRVCVYAEDTMLLLDETLDDLIGVDFWPFVVWAEDPETADIYPDSVADLIRPINKVLNVWFSQLIENRTLKNFQMHWFLPGQNY
;
A
#
# COMPACT_ATOMS: atom_id res chain seq x y z
N MET A 1 -8.77 27.70 -3.50
CA MET A 1 -9.94 27.48 -2.64
C MET A 1 -10.27 28.72 -1.83
N SER A 2 -11.52 29.03 -1.63
CA SER A 2 -11.91 30.07 -0.65
C SER A 2 -12.79 29.40 0.41
N TYR A 3 -12.39 29.51 1.67
CA TYR A 3 -13.25 29.16 2.79
C TYR A 3 -14.35 30.22 2.89
N ASP A 4 -15.58 29.81 2.72
CA ASP A 4 -16.72 30.71 2.90
C ASP A 4 -17.05 30.78 4.40
N LEU A 5 -16.67 31.90 5.01
CA LEU A 5 -16.93 32.19 6.42
C LEU A 5 -18.43 32.22 6.79
N ALA A 6 -19.31 32.44 5.80
CA ALA A 6 -20.73 32.51 6.02
C ALA A 6 -21.42 31.14 6.07
N THR A 7 -20.91 30.17 5.32
CA THR A 7 -21.49 28.81 5.23
C THR A 7 -20.69 27.77 6.01
N GLY A 8 -19.45 28.09 6.43
CA GLY A 8 -18.55 27.15 7.08
C GLY A 8 -18.08 26.01 6.17
N THR A 9 -18.21 26.18 4.86
CA THR A 9 -17.87 25.15 3.87
C THR A 9 -16.74 25.61 2.97
N PHE A 10 -15.86 24.66 2.59
CA PHE A 10 -14.86 24.91 1.57
C PHE A 10 -15.49 24.78 0.18
N THR A 11 -15.31 25.78 -0.66
CA THR A 11 -15.72 25.68 -2.08
C THR A 11 -14.75 24.76 -2.78
N THR A 12 -15.22 23.61 -3.20
CA THR A 12 -14.44 22.63 -3.96
C THR A 12 -14.10 23.18 -5.35
N SER A 13 -12.87 23.09 -5.78
CA SER A 13 -12.51 23.46 -7.14
C SER A 13 -12.98 22.37 -8.13
N PRO A 14 -13.36 22.72 -9.37
CA PRO A 14 -13.75 21.71 -10.37
C PRO A 14 -12.69 20.64 -10.61
N LEU A 15 -11.40 21.00 -10.46
CA LEU A 15 -10.28 20.06 -10.51
C LEU A 15 -10.41 19.01 -9.42
N LEU A 16 -10.65 19.43 -8.19
CA LEU A 16 -10.72 18.52 -7.05
C LEU A 16 -11.91 17.56 -7.17
N GLU A 17 -13.05 18.02 -7.68
CA GLU A 17 -14.21 17.16 -7.96
C GLU A 17 -13.88 16.06 -8.99
N LYS A 18 -13.13 16.42 -10.04
CA LYS A 18 -12.63 15.44 -11.03
C LYS A 18 -11.72 14.41 -10.36
N LEU A 19 -10.71 14.86 -9.61
CA LEU A 19 -9.75 13.99 -8.93
C LEU A 19 -10.43 13.06 -7.91
N GLN A 20 -11.45 13.55 -7.20
CA GLN A 20 -12.25 12.72 -6.29
C GLN A 20 -13.07 11.65 -7.03
N ALA A 21 -13.62 11.97 -8.21
CA ALA A 21 -14.32 10.99 -9.02
C ALA A 21 -13.38 9.90 -9.54
N GLU A 22 -12.17 10.26 -9.98
CA GLU A 22 -11.12 9.32 -10.38
C GLU A 22 -10.70 8.44 -9.20
N LYS A 23 -10.45 9.02 -8.02
CA LYS A 23 -10.13 8.29 -6.77
C LYS A 23 -11.22 7.29 -6.42
N LYS A 24 -12.48 7.69 -6.48
CA LYS A 24 -13.60 6.81 -6.19
C LYS A 24 -13.64 5.62 -7.14
N SER A 25 -13.49 5.84 -8.43
CA SER A 25 -13.47 4.79 -9.44
C SER A 25 -12.34 3.78 -9.22
N ALA A 26 -11.12 4.27 -8.95
CA ALA A 26 -9.97 3.43 -8.67
C ALA A 26 -10.15 2.60 -7.39
N ASN A 27 -10.65 3.23 -6.31
CA ASN A 27 -10.89 2.56 -5.05
C ASN A 27 -11.99 1.49 -5.13
N GLU A 28 -13.06 1.71 -5.88
CA GLU A 28 -14.11 0.72 -6.08
C GLU A 28 -13.57 -0.58 -6.73
N LEU A 29 -12.61 -0.46 -7.63
CA LEU A 29 -11.94 -1.61 -8.22
C LEU A 29 -11.01 -2.31 -7.21
N GLN A 30 -10.19 -1.55 -6.52
CA GLN A 30 -9.24 -2.08 -5.53
C GLN A 30 -9.94 -2.79 -4.36
N LEU A 31 -11.06 -2.23 -3.88
CA LEU A 31 -11.84 -2.79 -2.78
C LEU A 31 -12.28 -4.24 -3.01
N ARG A 32 -12.45 -4.66 -4.27
CA ARG A 32 -12.81 -6.04 -4.62
C ARG A 32 -11.74 -7.05 -4.23
N LYS A 33 -10.46 -6.63 -4.19
CA LYS A 33 -9.33 -7.49 -3.82
C LYS A 33 -8.96 -7.41 -2.33
N HIS A 34 -9.47 -6.42 -1.57
CA HIS A 34 -9.08 -6.18 -0.18
C HIS A 34 -9.29 -7.40 0.73
N ASP A 35 -10.44 -8.09 0.61
CA ASP A 35 -10.74 -9.27 1.44
C ASP A 35 -9.78 -10.43 1.13
N ASP A 36 -9.44 -10.62 -0.13
CA ASP A 36 -8.49 -11.63 -0.57
C ASP A 36 -7.07 -11.31 -0.08
N TRP A 37 -6.62 -10.09 -0.24
CA TRP A 37 -5.32 -9.62 0.25
C TRP A 37 -5.18 -9.74 1.77
N ASN A 38 -6.21 -9.34 2.53
CA ASN A 38 -6.23 -9.51 3.97
C ASN A 38 -6.16 -11.00 4.36
N SER A 39 -6.94 -11.85 3.70
CA SER A 39 -6.93 -13.30 3.94
C SER A 39 -5.58 -13.93 3.60
N ASN A 40 -4.94 -13.53 2.50
CA ASN A 40 -3.62 -13.97 2.11
C ASN A 40 -2.57 -13.60 3.15
N TYR A 41 -2.63 -12.35 3.63
CA TYR A 41 -1.70 -11.84 4.62
C TYR A 41 -1.88 -12.52 6.00
N GLU A 42 -3.12 -12.75 6.46
CA GLU A 42 -3.40 -13.50 7.69
C GLU A 42 -2.85 -14.94 7.62
N LEU A 43 -3.04 -15.62 6.49
CA LEU A 43 -2.48 -16.96 6.25
C LEU A 43 -0.96 -16.95 6.21
N TYR A 44 -0.37 -15.97 5.53
CA TYR A 44 1.09 -15.79 5.51
C TYR A 44 1.67 -15.56 6.91
N ARG A 45 0.99 -14.77 7.73
CA ARG A 45 1.37 -14.54 9.14
C ARG A 45 1.01 -15.72 10.04
N ASN A 46 0.29 -16.71 9.54
CA ASN A 46 -0.24 -17.85 10.31
C ASN A 46 -1.16 -17.43 11.47
N LYS A 47 -1.86 -16.30 11.32
CA LYS A 47 -2.77 -15.73 12.32
C LYS A 47 -4.23 -15.84 11.86
N VAL A 48 -4.66 -17.05 11.50
CA VAL A 48 -6.04 -17.29 11.07
C VAL A 48 -6.96 -17.33 12.30
N LYS A 49 -8.01 -16.51 12.25
CA LYS A 49 -9.08 -16.56 13.26
C LYS A 49 -9.87 -17.85 13.11
N THR A 50 -9.85 -18.69 14.13
CA THR A 50 -10.62 -19.93 14.14
C THR A 50 -11.97 -19.70 14.78
N ASN A 51 -13.02 -20.29 14.19
CA ASN A 51 -14.34 -20.28 14.78
C ASN A 51 -14.39 -21.28 15.95
N ARG A 52 -14.25 -20.78 17.18
CA ARG A 52 -14.25 -21.58 18.41
C ARG A 52 -15.56 -22.39 18.65
N LEU A 53 -16.65 -22.01 17.96
CA LEU A 53 -17.92 -22.74 18.05
C LEU A 53 -17.90 -24.05 17.27
N THR A 54 -17.11 -24.12 16.20
CA THR A 54 -17.01 -25.29 15.31
C THR A 54 -15.74 -26.10 15.51
N GLN A 55 -14.69 -25.49 16.08
CA GLN A 55 -13.38 -26.13 16.26
C GLN A 55 -12.85 -25.88 17.68
N ARG A 56 -12.82 -26.93 18.49
CA ARG A 56 -12.28 -26.88 19.86
C ARG A 56 -10.75 -26.74 19.86
N GLN A 57 -10.08 -27.36 18.91
CA GLN A 57 -8.64 -27.29 18.73
C GLN A 57 -8.34 -26.84 17.30
N ALA A 58 -7.92 -25.61 17.16
CA ALA A 58 -7.55 -25.05 15.88
C ALA A 58 -6.06 -25.21 15.62
N VAL A 59 -5.71 -25.77 14.48
CA VAL A 59 -4.34 -25.90 14.01
C VAL A 59 -4.15 -25.04 12.78
N ASN A 60 -3.16 -24.16 12.82
CA ASN A 60 -2.74 -23.38 11.69
C ASN A 60 -1.42 -23.93 11.14
N ILE A 61 -1.47 -24.45 9.93
CA ILE A 61 -0.28 -24.96 9.23
C ILE A 61 0.31 -23.81 8.41
N PRO A 62 1.59 -23.47 8.60
CA PRO A 62 2.22 -22.33 7.91
C PRO A 62 2.61 -22.66 6.45
N LEU A 63 1.76 -23.37 5.70
CA LEU A 63 2.05 -23.78 4.32
C LEU A 63 2.36 -22.58 3.44
N MET A 64 1.49 -21.57 3.42
CA MET A 64 1.67 -20.36 2.63
C MET A 64 3.00 -19.67 2.95
N LYS A 65 3.31 -19.51 4.23
CA LYS A 65 4.56 -18.87 4.66
C LYS A 65 5.79 -19.60 4.17
N GLU A 66 5.80 -20.93 4.30
CA GLU A 66 6.93 -21.76 3.88
C GLU A 66 7.08 -21.79 2.34
N THR A 67 5.96 -21.83 1.62
CA THR A 67 6.00 -21.77 0.15
C THR A 67 6.54 -20.43 -0.34
N ILE A 68 6.02 -19.31 0.17
CA ILE A 68 6.50 -17.97 -0.19
C ILE A 68 7.98 -17.79 0.14
N LYS A 69 8.44 -18.25 1.32
CA LYS A 69 9.86 -18.20 1.67
C LYS A 69 10.73 -19.03 0.72
N THR A 70 10.25 -20.21 0.35
CA THR A 70 10.99 -21.08 -0.60
C THR A 70 11.09 -20.43 -1.98
N LEU A 71 10.01 -19.80 -2.45
CA LEU A 71 10.02 -19.07 -3.71
C LEU A 71 10.96 -17.86 -3.62
N LEU A 72 10.85 -17.05 -2.57
CA LEU A 72 11.75 -15.92 -2.36
C LEU A 72 13.22 -16.35 -2.39
N SER A 73 13.58 -17.43 -1.70
CA SER A 73 14.96 -17.92 -1.68
C SER A 73 15.47 -18.41 -3.06
N ARG A 74 14.58 -18.68 -4.01
CA ARG A 74 14.93 -19.08 -5.38
C ARG A 74 15.05 -17.90 -6.35
N ILE A 75 14.29 -16.83 -6.09
CA ILE A 75 14.28 -15.59 -6.90
C ILE A 75 15.12 -14.49 -6.27
N ASP A 76 15.82 -14.77 -5.17
CA ASP A 76 16.57 -13.79 -4.37
C ASP A 76 17.98 -13.50 -4.96
N GLU A 77 18.19 -13.73 -6.24
CA GLU A 77 19.38 -13.23 -6.91
C GLU A 77 19.20 -11.74 -7.18
N ALA A 78 20.13 -10.95 -6.62
CA ALA A 78 20.17 -9.52 -6.93
C ALA A 78 20.38 -9.32 -8.43
N PRO A 79 19.64 -8.40 -9.08
CA PRO A 79 19.83 -8.13 -10.49
C PRO A 79 21.26 -7.66 -10.74
N ASN A 80 21.98 -8.34 -11.62
CA ASN A 80 23.28 -7.90 -12.08
C ASN A 80 23.07 -6.78 -13.10
N VAL A 81 23.36 -5.53 -12.70
CA VAL A 81 23.25 -4.37 -13.58
C VAL A 81 24.60 -4.02 -14.11
N GLU A 82 24.78 -4.12 -15.42
CA GLU A 82 25.98 -3.73 -16.13
C GLU A 82 25.68 -2.51 -17.00
N TRP A 83 26.45 -1.45 -16.80
CA TRP A 83 26.32 -0.23 -17.59
C TRP A 83 27.17 -0.33 -18.85
N GLN A 84 26.58 -0.02 -19.99
CA GLN A 84 27.28 0.06 -21.28
C GLN A 84 26.99 1.40 -21.92
N GLU A 85 28.03 2.14 -22.32
CA GLU A 85 27.88 3.37 -23.07
C GLU A 85 27.81 3.08 -24.56
N LEU A 86 26.82 3.63 -25.24
CA LEU A 86 26.64 3.50 -26.68
C LEU A 86 27.79 4.13 -27.51
N GLY A 87 28.58 5.02 -26.88
CA GLY A 87 29.74 5.66 -27.50
C GLY A 87 31.08 4.95 -27.29
N GLY A 88 31.12 3.88 -26.49
CA GLY A 88 32.33 3.09 -26.22
C GLY A 88 33.37 3.76 -25.31
N ASP A 89 32.94 4.64 -24.40
CA ASP A 89 33.81 5.26 -23.40
C ASP A 89 33.85 4.40 -22.13
N GLU A 90 34.82 3.50 -22.07
CA GLU A 90 35.01 2.57 -20.93
C GLU A 90 35.16 3.29 -19.56
N GLN A 91 35.67 4.51 -19.55
CA GLN A 91 35.83 5.26 -18.28
C GLN A 91 34.49 5.71 -17.71
N LYS A 92 33.56 6.10 -18.57
CA LYS A 92 32.22 6.46 -18.14
C LYS A 92 31.44 5.24 -17.64
N GLU A 93 31.57 4.10 -18.32
CA GLU A 93 30.95 2.84 -17.87
C GLU A 93 31.38 2.49 -16.46
N LEU A 94 32.68 2.54 -16.17
CA LEU A 94 33.23 2.26 -14.84
C LEU A 94 32.68 3.24 -13.79
N ILE A 95 32.62 4.54 -14.10
CA ILE A 95 32.09 5.54 -13.17
C ILE A 95 30.60 5.29 -12.87
N TYR A 96 29.80 5.03 -13.89
CA TYR A 96 28.37 4.71 -13.69
C TYR A 96 28.18 3.43 -12.91
N GLN A 97 29.00 2.41 -13.14
CA GLN A 97 28.95 1.17 -12.41
C GLN A 97 29.32 1.37 -10.92
N GLU A 98 30.34 2.15 -10.61
CA GLU A 98 30.72 2.48 -9.23
C GLU A 98 29.61 3.26 -8.53
N VAL A 99 29.07 4.30 -9.17
CA VAL A 99 27.95 5.10 -8.62
C VAL A 99 26.72 4.22 -8.36
N TRP A 100 26.41 3.31 -9.28
CA TRP A 100 25.31 2.36 -9.10
C TRP A 100 25.54 1.46 -7.89
N ASN A 101 26.72 0.87 -7.77
CA ASN A 101 27.05 -0.04 -6.67
C ASN A 101 26.99 0.68 -5.33
N ASP A 102 27.52 1.90 -5.23
CA ASP A 102 27.47 2.71 -4.01
C ASP A 102 26.04 3.08 -3.62
N ASN A 103 25.22 3.49 -4.59
CA ASN A 103 23.80 3.78 -4.37
C ASN A 103 23.04 2.53 -3.92
N ALA A 104 23.27 1.38 -4.56
CA ALA A 104 22.61 0.12 -4.21
C ALA A 104 22.87 -0.30 -2.75
N VAL A 105 24.09 -0.11 -2.28
CA VAL A 105 24.46 -0.38 -0.88
C VAL A 105 23.86 0.63 0.08
N ARG A 106 23.99 1.93 -0.22
CA ARG A 106 23.48 3.03 0.59
C ARG A 106 21.95 2.91 0.79
N ASP A 107 21.23 2.66 -0.28
CA ASP A 107 19.78 2.64 -0.31
C ASP A 107 19.19 1.25 0.06
N LYS A 108 20.06 0.31 0.44
CA LYS A 108 19.69 -1.06 0.84
C LYS A 108 18.79 -1.73 -0.22
N PHE A 109 19.22 -1.63 -1.47
CA PHE A 109 18.44 -2.09 -2.63
C PHE A 109 17.99 -3.55 -2.49
N GLU A 110 18.82 -4.44 -1.97
CA GLU A 110 18.47 -5.83 -1.69
C GLU A 110 17.25 -5.95 -0.77
N LEU A 111 17.18 -5.13 0.29
CA LEU A 111 16.04 -5.14 1.21
C LEU A 111 14.77 -4.62 0.55
N VAL A 112 14.89 -3.60 -0.29
CA VAL A 112 13.77 -3.06 -1.09
C VAL A 112 13.27 -4.12 -2.06
N ASP A 113 14.17 -4.79 -2.75
CA ASP A 113 13.86 -5.84 -3.72
C ASP A 113 13.16 -7.06 -3.10
N ILE A 114 13.67 -7.54 -1.95
CA ILE A 114 13.00 -8.61 -1.18
C ILE A 114 11.58 -8.24 -0.77
N LYS A 115 11.36 -6.99 -0.32
CA LYS A 115 10.01 -6.52 0.03
C LYS A 115 9.09 -6.47 -1.18
N ASP A 116 9.61 -5.99 -2.28
CA ASP A 116 8.91 -5.88 -3.54
C ASP A 116 8.47 -7.26 -4.07
N LYS A 117 9.40 -8.19 -4.23
CA LYS A 117 9.14 -9.59 -4.61
C LYS A 117 8.12 -10.25 -3.69
N LYS A 118 8.22 -10.01 -2.39
CA LYS A 118 7.28 -10.53 -1.42
C LYS A 118 5.86 -9.99 -1.59
N ASN A 119 5.72 -8.69 -1.91
CA ASN A 119 4.41 -8.11 -2.19
C ASN A 119 3.76 -8.77 -3.39
N VAL A 120 4.49 -8.98 -4.47
CA VAL A 120 3.97 -9.67 -5.65
C VAL A 120 3.49 -11.09 -5.33
N LEU A 121 4.26 -11.87 -4.58
CA LEU A 121 3.88 -13.23 -4.21
C LEU A 121 2.63 -13.30 -3.31
N ILE A 122 2.38 -12.26 -2.49
CA ILE A 122 1.23 -12.22 -1.57
C ILE A 122 0.01 -11.56 -2.20
N TYR A 123 0.21 -10.47 -2.96
CA TYR A 123 -0.86 -9.60 -3.44
C TYR A 123 -1.05 -9.61 -4.96
N GLY A 124 -0.15 -10.28 -5.71
CA GLY A 124 -0.17 -10.37 -7.18
C GLY A 124 0.52 -9.20 -7.88
N LEU A 125 0.58 -8.06 -7.24
CA LEU A 125 1.14 -6.81 -7.76
C LEU A 125 2.01 -6.14 -6.70
N SER A 126 3.08 -5.47 -7.13
CA SER A 126 3.85 -4.57 -6.29
C SER A 126 4.17 -3.27 -7.01
N ALA A 127 4.31 -2.22 -6.23
CA ALA A 127 4.68 -0.90 -6.70
C ALA A 127 5.82 -0.32 -5.86
N LYS A 128 6.76 0.32 -6.56
CA LYS A 128 7.81 1.14 -5.96
C LYS A 128 7.64 2.57 -6.39
N LYS A 129 7.75 3.51 -5.46
CA LYS A 129 7.86 4.93 -5.74
C LYS A 129 9.33 5.30 -5.80
N LEU A 130 9.74 5.97 -6.86
CA LEU A 130 11.06 6.55 -7.00
C LEU A 130 11.05 7.94 -6.37
N ASN A 131 11.91 8.15 -5.40
CA ASN A 131 12.14 9.46 -4.80
C ASN A 131 13.47 10.00 -5.34
N LEU A 132 13.41 11.17 -5.95
CA LEU A 132 14.58 11.90 -6.41
C LEU A 132 15.03 12.81 -5.28
N GLU A 133 16.19 12.55 -4.73
CA GLU A 133 16.83 13.30 -3.66
C GLU A 133 18.12 13.94 -4.21
N GLU A 134 18.65 14.96 -3.52
CA GLU A 134 19.89 15.61 -3.93
C GLU A 134 21.08 14.63 -4.03
N GLU A 135 21.05 13.58 -3.22
CA GLU A 135 22.11 12.57 -3.16
C GLU A 135 21.90 11.37 -4.12
N GLY A 136 20.75 11.30 -4.83
CA GLY A 136 20.47 10.22 -5.77
C GLY A 136 18.99 9.81 -5.82
N VAL A 137 18.73 8.65 -6.40
CA VAL A 137 17.40 8.08 -6.58
C VAL A 137 17.19 6.95 -5.57
N THR A 138 16.21 7.11 -4.69
CA THR A 138 15.83 6.06 -3.74
C THR A 138 14.51 5.43 -4.14
N GLY A 139 14.35 4.12 -3.86
CA GLY A 139 13.13 3.38 -4.14
C GLY A 139 12.40 3.00 -2.84
N THR A 140 11.13 3.36 -2.74
CA THR A 140 10.29 2.94 -1.60
C THR A 140 9.20 2.00 -2.07
N VAL A 141 9.14 0.79 -1.50
CA VAL A 141 8.06 -0.16 -1.78
C VAL A 141 6.79 0.31 -1.09
N LEU A 142 5.72 0.41 -1.86
CA LEU A 142 4.42 0.87 -1.38
C LEU A 142 3.58 -0.32 -0.86
N ASP A 143 2.71 -0.02 0.10
CA ASP A 143 1.66 -0.96 0.52
C ASP A 143 0.61 -1.04 -0.60
N PRO A 144 0.25 -2.22 -1.12
CA PRO A 144 -0.77 -2.35 -2.16
C PRO A 144 -2.13 -1.74 -1.80
N PHE A 145 -2.44 -1.59 -0.52
CA PHE A 145 -3.66 -0.93 -0.06
C PHE A 145 -3.60 0.61 -0.14
N ASP A 146 -2.41 1.16 -0.25
CA ASP A 146 -2.21 2.62 -0.24
C ASP A 146 -2.03 3.19 -1.66
N ILE A 147 -1.99 2.35 -2.70
CA ILE A 147 -1.86 2.79 -4.09
C ILE A 147 -3.03 2.27 -4.93
N ALA A 148 -3.66 3.16 -5.68
CA ALA A 148 -4.75 2.82 -6.59
C ALA A 148 -4.45 3.34 -8.00
N TYR A 149 -4.89 2.60 -9.01
CA TYR A 149 -4.57 2.85 -10.42
C TYR A 149 -5.81 3.19 -11.24
N ASP A 150 -5.59 3.78 -12.40
CA ASP A 150 -6.61 3.96 -13.43
C ASP A 150 -7.25 2.59 -13.75
N PRO A 151 -8.59 2.44 -13.70
CA PRO A 151 -9.27 1.21 -14.08
C PRO A 151 -9.00 0.70 -15.49
N LEU A 152 -8.40 1.51 -16.35
CA LEU A 152 -8.03 1.16 -17.72
C LEU A 152 -6.53 0.85 -17.90
N MET A 153 -5.75 0.87 -16.82
CA MET A 153 -4.34 0.50 -16.84
C MET A 153 -4.16 -0.98 -17.21
N GLU A 154 -3.15 -1.30 -18.01
CA GLU A 154 -2.73 -2.68 -18.25
C GLU A 154 -1.92 -3.19 -17.06
N SER A 155 -2.13 -4.47 -16.69
CA SER A 155 -1.45 -5.07 -15.55
C SER A 155 0.07 -5.01 -15.70
N GLY A 156 0.73 -4.40 -14.71
CA GLY A 156 2.19 -4.29 -14.68
C GLY A 156 2.77 -3.18 -15.58
N ASP A 157 1.97 -2.51 -16.40
CA ASP A 157 2.43 -1.40 -17.24
C ASP A 157 1.92 -0.04 -16.73
N VAL A 158 2.73 0.60 -15.93
CA VAL A 158 2.41 1.91 -15.33
C VAL A 158 2.26 3.04 -16.35
N GLU A 159 2.95 2.92 -17.50
CA GLU A 159 2.91 3.95 -18.56
C GLU A 159 1.56 3.97 -19.31
N SER A 160 0.81 2.87 -19.25
CA SER A 160 -0.56 2.81 -19.81
C SER A 160 -1.61 3.53 -18.94
N SER A 161 -1.23 3.92 -17.72
CA SER A 161 -2.12 4.58 -16.76
C SER A 161 -2.23 6.08 -17.01
N ARG A 162 -3.45 6.61 -17.02
CA ARG A 162 -3.69 8.07 -17.11
C ARG A 162 -3.59 8.78 -15.77
N PHE A 163 -3.75 8.05 -14.67
CA PHE A 163 -3.58 8.56 -13.34
C PHE A 163 -3.20 7.45 -12.34
N ILE A 164 -2.46 7.84 -11.32
CA ILE A 164 -2.04 6.98 -10.21
C ILE A 164 -2.30 7.74 -8.92
N ILE A 165 -2.84 7.05 -7.93
CA ILE A 165 -3.23 7.66 -6.66
C ILE A 165 -2.48 6.98 -5.53
N LEU A 166 -1.69 7.74 -4.79
CA LEU A 166 -1.09 7.30 -3.54
C LEU A 166 -1.89 7.93 -2.40
N GLN A 167 -2.53 7.10 -1.60
CA GLN A 167 -3.45 7.50 -0.53
C GLN A 167 -2.98 7.00 0.83
N ASN A 168 -3.68 7.41 1.89
CA ASN A 168 -3.40 7.00 3.27
C ASN A 168 -2.01 7.40 3.76
N ILE A 169 -1.54 8.57 3.31
CA ILE A 169 -0.30 9.17 3.77
C ILE A 169 -0.63 10.00 5.01
N PHE A 170 -0.40 9.42 6.19
CA PHE A 170 -0.68 10.10 7.46
C PHE A 170 0.51 10.95 7.87
N LYS A 171 0.33 12.27 7.89
CA LYS A 171 1.33 13.24 8.36
C LYS A 171 0.76 14.12 9.46
N SER A 172 1.62 14.60 10.37
CA SER A 172 1.20 15.59 11.35
C SER A 172 1.02 16.97 10.69
N VAL A 173 0.08 17.76 11.22
CA VAL A 173 -0.11 19.12 10.75
C VAL A 173 1.17 19.94 10.83
N ARG A 174 1.98 19.74 11.86
CA ARG A 174 3.26 20.45 12.03
C ARG A 174 4.25 20.13 10.94
N GLU A 175 4.36 18.85 10.54
CA GLU A 175 5.22 18.43 9.43
C GLU A 175 4.78 19.11 8.12
N ILE A 176 3.47 19.14 7.85
CA ILE A 176 2.95 19.77 6.63
C ILE A 176 3.20 21.27 6.63
N LEU A 177 3.01 21.95 7.75
CA LEU A 177 3.23 23.38 7.86
C LEU A 177 4.72 23.79 7.80
N ALA A 178 5.61 22.90 8.21
CA ALA A 178 7.06 23.09 8.16
C ALA A 178 7.68 22.79 6.80
N ASP A 179 6.99 22.00 5.97
CA ASP A 179 7.50 21.56 4.68
C ASP A 179 7.21 22.62 3.59
N ASP A 180 8.26 23.24 3.07
CA ASP A 180 8.16 24.27 2.03
C ASP A 180 7.73 23.74 0.66
N LYS A 181 7.69 22.42 0.48
CA LYS A 181 7.16 21.77 -0.72
C LYS A 181 5.68 22.12 -0.95
N TYR A 182 4.92 22.34 0.11
CA TYR A 182 3.51 22.67 0.01
C TYR A 182 3.28 24.17 -0.23
N SER A 183 2.25 24.51 -1.01
CA SER A 183 1.91 25.90 -1.33
C SER A 183 1.58 26.69 -0.04
N LYS A 184 1.92 27.97 -0.04
CA LYS A 184 1.61 28.87 1.10
C LYS A 184 0.11 28.98 1.33
N GLU A 185 -0.68 28.97 0.26
CA GLU A 185 -2.15 29.04 0.33
C GLU A 185 -2.72 27.77 0.96
N GLY A 186 -2.30 26.59 0.51
CA GLY A 186 -2.75 25.33 1.09
C GLY A 186 -2.37 25.15 2.55
N ARG A 187 -1.15 25.56 2.95
CA ARG A 187 -0.74 25.57 4.36
C ARG A 187 -1.60 26.51 5.21
N ASN A 188 -1.98 27.68 4.69
CA ASN A 188 -2.89 28.59 5.39
C ASN A 188 -4.31 28.04 5.51
N ASP A 189 -4.84 27.44 4.46
CA ASP A 189 -6.15 26.78 4.48
C ASP A 189 -6.18 25.64 5.49
N LEU A 190 -5.12 24.83 5.55
CA LEU A 190 -4.97 23.79 6.55
C LEU A 190 -4.94 24.36 7.98
N LYS A 191 -4.23 25.46 8.19
CA LYS A 191 -4.19 26.13 9.50
C LYS A 191 -5.56 26.64 9.92
N ILE A 192 -6.30 27.28 9.02
CA ILE A 192 -7.67 27.76 9.26
C ILE A 192 -8.58 26.58 9.61
N TRP A 193 -8.46 25.46 8.86
CA TRP A 193 -9.23 24.25 9.10
C TRP A 193 -8.99 23.68 10.51
N VAL A 194 -7.72 23.59 10.90
CA VAL A 194 -7.31 23.12 12.23
C VAL A 194 -7.86 24.01 13.35
N ASP A 195 -7.85 25.34 13.15
CA ASP A 195 -8.33 26.31 14.14
C ASP A 195 -9.87 26.36 14.23
N THR A 196 -10.56 26.07 13.11
CA THR A 196 -12.02 26.20 13.02
C THR A 196 -12.75 24.98 13.58
N ILE A 197 -12.14 23.78 13.53
CA ILE A 197 -12.77 22.52 13.97
C ILE A 197 -12.07 22.00 15.24
N PRO A 198 -12.41 22.52 16.43
CA PRO A 198 -11.81 22.05 17.67
C PRO A 198 -12.32 20.64 17.99
N GLY A 199 -11.41 19.70 18.14
CA GLY A 199 -11.69 18.36 18.66
C GLY A 199 -11.98 17.27 17.63
N ILE A 200 -12.11 17.58 16.35
CA ILE A 200 -12.23 16.56 15.30
C ILE A 200 -10.83 16.26 14.78
N THR A 201 -10.34 15.07 15.06
CA THR A 201 -9.01 14.63 14.66
C THR A 201 -8.96 14.08 13.23
N GLN A 202 -10.08 13.62 12.69
CA GLN A 202 -10.19 13.00 11.36
C GLN A 202 -11.65 12.94 10.90
N SER A 203 -11.90 12.93 9.59
CA SER A 203 -13.21 12.52 9.06
C SER A 203 -13.52 11.07 9.46
N GLU A 204 -14.79 10.71 9.54
CA GLU A 204 -15.19 9.36 9.97
C GLU A 204 -14.60 8.26 9.04
N ASP A 205 -14.52 8.55 7.75
CA ASP A 205 -13.96 7.63 6.76
C ASP A 205 -12.43 7.49 6.91
N ASN A 206 -11.71 8.58 7.13
CA ASN A 206 -10.28 8.55 7.40
C ASN A 206 -9.94 7.83 8.71
N ARG A 207 -10.80 7.96 9.73
CA ARG A 207 -10.65 7.19 10.97
C ARG A 207 -10.81 5.69 10.71
N LYS A 208 -11.79 5.27 9.92
CA LYS A 208 -11.97 3.85 9.55
C LYS A 208 -10.76 3.31 8.79
N THR A 209 -10.30 4.03 7.80
CA THR A 209 -9.10 3.65 7.01
C THR A 209 -7.87 3.53 7.90
N PHE A 210 -7.70 4.47 8.82
CA PHE A 210 -6.62 4.41 9.80
C PHE A 210 -6.76 3.18 10.72
N GLU A 211 -7.96 2.91 11.26
CA GLU A 211 -8.24 1.73 12.09
C GLU A 211 -7.97 0.41 11.32
N GLU A 212 -8.28 0.35 10.03
CA GLU A 212 -7.97 -0.80 9.18
C GLU A 212 -6.46 -0.99 8.99
N LYS A 213 -5.73 0.11 8.74
CA LYS A 213 -4.27 0.09 8.68
C LYS A 213 -3.67 -0.40 10.00
N MET A 214 -4.19 0.07 11.13
CA MET A 214 -3.76 -0.36 12.46
C MET A 214 -4.11 -1.83 12.73
N LYS A 215 -5.27 -2.32 12.28
CA LYS A 215 -5.60 -3.76 12.38
C LYS A 215 -4.63 -4.63 11.58
N ARG A 216 -4.17 -4.19 10.41
CA ARG A 216 -3.11 -4.88 9.66
C ARG A 216 -1.79 -4.90 10.44
N LEU A 217 -1.43 -3.80 11.09
CA LEU A 217 -0.24 -3.71 11.96
C LEU A 217 -0.36 -4.62 13.19
N ASP A 218 -1.55 -4.76 13.79
CA ASP A 218 -1.81 -5.71 14.89
C ASP A 218 -1.60 -7.16 14.42
N VAL A 219 -2.03 -7.51 13.22
CA VAL A 219 -1.68 -8.80 12.62
C VAL A 219 -0.16 -8.97 12.47
N MET A 220 0.58 -7.89 12.28
CA MET A 220 2.06 -7.89 12.31
C MET A 220 2.63 -8.09 13.72
N GLY A 221 1.83 -7.96 14.76
CA GLY A 221 2.25 -8.08 16.16
C GLY A 221 2.86 -6.79 16.71
N ILE A 222 2.50 -5.65 16.12
CA ILE A 222 2.84 -4.33 16.64
C ILE A 222 1.68 -3.89 17.54
N ASP A 223 1.97 -3.64 18.83
CA ASP A 223 0.97 -3.16 19.77
C ASP A 223 0.63 -1.69 19.47
N ASN A 224 -0.65 -1.40 19.26
CA ASN A 224 -1.13 -0.07 18.93
C ASN A 224 -0.96 0.94 20.09
N SER A 225 -0.80 0.46 21.33
CA SER A 225 -0.59 1.30 22.50
C SER A 225 0.76 2.01 22.51
N ASP A 226 1.74 1.50 21.75
CA ASP A 226 3.10 2.02 21.71
C ASP A 226 3.35 3.05 20.58
N PHE A 227 2.32 3.44 19.82
CA PHE A 227 2.47 4.45 18.78
C PHE A 227 2.44 5.86 19.39
N PRO A 228 3.60 6.52 19.57
CA PRO A 228 3.70 7.84 20.18
C PRO A 228 3.04 8.96 19.36
N TYR A 229 2.71 8.67 18.07
CA TYR A 229 2.07 9.62 17.16
C TYR A 229 0.71 10.14 17.67
N PHE A 230 0.02 9.39 18.55
CA PHE A 230 -1.31 9.77 19.05
C PHE A 230 -1.27 10.32 20.49
N ALA A 231 -0.19 10.08 21.21
CA ALA A 231 -0.05 10.52 22.60
C ALA A 231 0.33 12.01 22.73
N GLY A 232 0.84 12.63 21.66
CA GLY A 232 1.41 13.99 21.69
C GLY A 232 0.44 15.14 21.44
N GLY A 233 -0.84 14.89 21.17
CA GLY A 233 -1.80 15.95 20.88
C GLY A 233 -1.65 16.62 19.51
N ASP A 234 -0.76 16.13 18.65
CA ASP A 234 -0.62 16.60 17.27
C ASP A 234 -1.72 16.01 16.41
N ARG A 235 -2.37 16.87 15.64
CA ARG A 235 -3.41 16.45 14.70
C ARG A 235 -2.75 15.78 13.51
N ILE A 236 -3.27 14.61 13.14
CA ILE A 236 -2.86 13.84 11.97
C ILE A 236 -3.87 14.08 10.87
N VAL A 237 -3.36 14.29 9.67
CA VAL A 237 -4.13 14.52 8.45
C VAL A 237 -3.80 13.44 7.46
N ASN A 238 -4.81 12.94 6.76
CA ASN A 238 -4.63 12.00 5.66
C ASN A 238 -4.38 12.78 4.37
N LEU A 239 -3.23 12.55 3.77
CA LEU A 239 -2.86 13.12 2.48
C LEU A 239 -3.08 12.11 1.37
N THR A 240 -3.47 12.62 0.22
CA THR A 240 -3.54 11.89 -1.04
C THR A 240 -2.67 12.60 -2.05
N GLU A 241 -1.75 11.88 -2.68
CA GLU A 241 -0.99 12.33 -3.84
C GLU A 241 -1.65 11.75 -5.08
N HIS A 242 -2.13 12.59 -5.97
CA HIS A 242 -2.80 12.22 -7.20
C HIS A 242 -1.94 12.64 -8.38
N TYR A 243 -1.39 11.68 -9.07
CA TYR A 243 -0.61 11.84 -10.28
C TYR A 243 -1.53 11.66 -11.46
N TYR A 244 -1.59 12.64 -12.40
CA TYR A 244 -2.52 12.58 -13.52
C TYR A 244 -1.96 13.26 -14.76
N GLU A 245 -2.45 12.82 -15.93
CA GLU A 245 -2.15 13.44 -17.21
C GLU A 245 -3.11 14.59 -17.50
N PHE A 246 -2.56 15.66 -18.06
CA PHE A 246 -3.34 16.77 -18.56
C PHE A 246 -2.78 17.25 -19.90
N TRP A 247 -3.67 17.84 -20.71
CA TRP A 247 -3.27 18.45 -21.97
C TRP A 247 -2.72 19.86 -21.74
N ASP A 248 -1.43 20.07 -21.97
CA ASP A 248 -0.85 21.41 -21.93
C ASP A 248 -1.10 22.14 -23.25
N VAL A 249 -2.00 23.12 -23.20
CA VAL A 249 -2.37 23.95 -24.36
C VAL A 249 -1.18 24.74 -24.91
N LYS A 250 -0.20 25.09 -24.09
CA LYS A 250 0.99 25.87 -24.49
C LYS A 250 2.01 25.00 -25.21
N LYS A 251 2.31 23.84 -24.65
CA LYS A 251 3.23 22.85 -25.24
C LYS A 251 2.57 22.06 -26.38
N LYS A 252 1.23 22.02 -26.44
CA LYS A 252 0.40 21.18 -27.34
C LYS A 252 0.75 19.71 -27.22
N ASP A 253 0.97 19.27 -25.99
CA ASP A 253 1.35 17.90 -25.67
C ASP A 253 0.75 17.48 -24.33
N TRP A 254 0.75 16.18 -24.06
CA TRP A 254 0.40 15.65 -22.78
C TRP A 254 1.53 15.89 -21.79
N ALA A 255 1.20 16.37 -20.62
CA ALA A 255 2.14 16.57 -19.52
C ALA A 255 1.59 15.94 -18.25
N ARG A 256 2.48 15.57 -17.34
CA ARG A 256 2.13 14.89 -16.10
C ARG A 256 2.21 15.84 -14.91
N ARG A 257 1.21 15.78 -14.06
CA ARG A 257 1.12 16.61 -12.85
C ARG A 257 0.95 15.77 -11.60
N VAL A 258 1.34 16.34 -10.49
CA VAL A 258 1.03 15.83 -9.15
C VAL A 258 0.22 16.86 -8.40
N CYS A 259 -0.90 16.39 -7.85
CA CYS A 259 -1.76 17.16 -6.98
C CYS A 259 -1.76 16.49 -5.60
N VAL A 260 -1.40 17.24 -4.56
CA VAL A 260 -1.48 16.75 -3.18
C VAL A 260 -2.61 17.48 -2.47
N TYR A 261 -3.50 16.72 -1.87
CA TYR A 261 -4.62 17.27 -1.12
C TYR A 261 -4.82 16.54 0.21
N ALA A 262 -5.31 17.30 1.19
CA ALA A 262 -5.57 16.81 2.53
C ALA A 262 -7.08 16.63 2.77
N GLU A 263 -7.44 15.55 3.47
CA GLU A 263 -8.81 15.22 3.87
C GLU A 263 -9.82 15.32 2.69
N ASP A 264 -9.36 15.01 1.48
CA ASP A 264 -10.10 15.07 0.21
C ASP A 264 -10.69 16.46 -0.14
N THR A 265 -10.36 17.50 0.60
CA THR A 265 -10.97 18.84 0.46
C THR A 265 -9.96 19.96 0.25
N MET A 266 -8.75 19.85 0.79
CA MET A 266 -7.78 20.95 0.82
C MET A 266 -6.63 20.68 -0.11
N LEU A 267 -6.47 21.51 -1.13
CA LEU A 267 -5.36 21.43 -2.08
C LEU A 267 -4.09 22.01 -1.45
N LEU A 268 -3.05 21.20 -1.35
CA LEU A 268 -1.75 21.59 -0.80
C LEU A 268 -0.70 21.85 -1.86
N LEU A 269 -0.74 21.10 -2.97
CA LEU A 269 0.21 21.20 -4.07
C LEU A 269 -0.51 20.86 -5.37
N ASP A 270 -0.18 21.58 -6.46
CA ASP A 270 -0.58 21.25 -7.83
C ASP A 270 0.49 21.75 -8.79
N GLU A 271 1.44 20.87 -9.15
CA GLU A 271 2.59 21.21 -9.99
C GLU A 271 2.84 20.14 -11.05
N THR A 272 3.56 20.52 -12.12
CA THR A 272 3.99 19.54 -13.13
C THR A 272 5.14 18.71 -12.58
N LEU A 273 5.25 17.43 -13.00
CA LEU A 273 6.38 16.59 -12.58
C LEU A 273 7.71 17.14 -13.06
N ASP A 274 7.73 17.74 -14.26
CA ASP A 274 8.91 18.40 -14.82
C ASP A 274 9.41 19.56 -13.91
N ASP A 275 8.49 20.39 -13.41
CA ASP A 275 8.86 21.50 -12.51
C ASP A 275 9.27 21.00 -11.10
N LEU A 276 8.64 19.92 -10.61
CA LEU A 276 8.85 19.44 -9.25
C LEU A 276 10.11 18.57 -9.12
N ILE A 277 10.31 17.64 -10.06
CA ILE A 277 11.36 16.62 -9.98
C ILE A 277 12.22 16.53 -11.24
N GLY A 278 11.97 17.38 -12.25
CA GLY A 278 12.76 17.45 -13.47
C GLY A 278 12.61 16.26 -14.42
N VAL A 279 11.52 15.49 -14.29
CA VAL A 279 11.23 14.33 -15.15
C VAL A 279 9.79 14.32 -15.63
N ASP A 280 9.56 13.80 -16.82
CA ASP A 280 8.24 13.70 -17.45
C ASP A 280 7.83 12.22 -17.63
N PHE A 281 8.10 11.39 -16.64
CA PHE A 281 7.62 10.01 -16.54
C PHE A 281 7.02 9.76 -15.16
N TRP A 282 6.21 8.69 -15.02
CA TRP A 282 5.66 8.33 -13.73
C TRP A 282 6.77 7.91 -12.77
N PRO A 283 6.89 8.51 -11.56
CA PRO A 283 7.89 8.13 -10.58
C PRO A 283 7.52 6.81 -9.87
N PHE A 284 6.97 5.87 -10.61
CA PHE A 284 6.53 4.58 -10.12
C PHE A 284 7.04 3.46 -11.00
N VAL A 285 7.40 2.35 -10.38
CA VAL A 285 7.68 1.08 -11.05
C VAL A 285 6.68 0.08 -10.52
N VAL A 286 5.85 -0.45 -11.42
CA VAL A 286 4.82 -1.45 -11.08
C VAL A 286 5.14 -2.72 -11.83
N TRP A 287 4.98 -3.86 -11.18
CA TRP A 287 5.14 -5.14 -11.83
C TRP A 287 4.28 -6.21 -11.18
N ALA A 288 3.95 -7.25 -11.96
CA ALA A 288 3.15 -8.39 -11.56
C ALA A 288 3.84 -9.67 -11.99
N GLU A 289 3.64 -10.77 -11.24
CA GLU A 289 4.20 -12.08 -11.59
C GLU A 289 3.49 -12.70 -12.80
N ASP A 290 2.17 -12.58 -12.84
CA ASP A 290 1.32 -13.13 -13.90
C ASP A 290 0.40 -12.03 -14.45
N PRO A 291 0.95 -11.10 -15.28
CA PRO A 291 0.19 -9.97 -15.77
C PRO A 291 -0.91 -10.42 -16.74
N GLU A 292 -2.13 -9.97 -16.49
CA GLU A 292 -3.29 -10.22 -17.33
C GLU A 292 -3.74 -8.95 -18.05
N THR A 293 -4.22 -9.08 -19.29
CA THR A 293 -4.67 -7.93 -20.09
C THR A 293 -6.01 -7.36 -19.61
N ALA A 294 -6.80 -8.14 -18.91
CA ALA A 294 -8.16 -7.76 -18.50
C ALA A 294 -8.30 -7.43 -17.00
N ASP A 295 -7.29 -7.69 -16.19
CA ASP A 295 -7.31 -7.42 -14.75
C ASP A 295 -6.05 -6.69 -14.33
N ILE A 296 -6.21 -5.53 -13.70
CA ILE A 296 -5.10 -4.73 -13.17
C ILE A 296 -4.47 -5.42 -11.96
N TYR A 297 -5.29 -6.12 -11.17
CA TYR A 297 -4.87 -6.82 -9.97
C TYR A 297 -4.90 -8.33 -10.20
N PRO A 298 -3.86 -8.90 -10.84
CA PRO A 298 -3.82 -10.32 -11.16
C PRO A 298 -3.78 -11.18 -9.89
N ASP A 299 -4.07 -12.46 -10.05
CA ASP A 299 -4.02 -13.40 -8.96
C ASP A 299 -2.56 -13.63 -8.51
N SER A 300 -2.37 -13.77 -7.21
CA SER A 300 -1.08 -14.01 -6.58
C SER A 300 -0.84 -15.51 -6.37
N VAL A 301 0.42 -15.89 -6.15
CA VAL A 301 0.75 -17.24 -5.67
C VAL A 301 -0.02 -17.56 -4.37
N ALA A 302 -0.22 -16.57 -3.51
CA ALA A 302 -0.99 -16.73 -2.29
C ALA A 302 -2.47 -17.07 -2.57
N ASP A 303 -3.08 -16.51 -3.62
CA ASP A 303 -4.45 -16.82 -4.03
C ASP A 303 -4.59 -18.29 -4.45
N LEU A 304 -3.62 -18.82 -5.17
CA LEU A 304 -3.59 -20.23 -5.59
C LEU A 304 -3.43 -21.19 -4.39
N ILE A 305 -2.64 -20.81 -3.39
CA ILE A 305 -2.36 -21.66 -2.21
C ILE A 305 -3.44 -21.51 -1.15
N ARG A 306 -4.11 -20.39 -1.06
CA ARG A 306 -5.11 -20.05 -0.03
C ARG A 306 -6.17 -21.13 0.18
N PRO A 307 -6.86 -21.66 -0.84
CA PRO A 307 -7.88 -22.69 -0.65
C PRO A 307 -7.28 -23.98 -0.10
N ILE A 308 -6.12 -24.39 -0.59
CA ILE A 308 -5.42 -25.58 -0.13
C ILE A 308 -5.02 -25.45 1.35
N ASN A 309 -4.44 -24.31 1.73
CA ASN A 309 -4.04 -24.05 3.12
C ASN A 309 -5.24 -24.04 4.07
N LYS A 310 -6.37 -23.46 3.66
CA LYS A 310 -7.61 -23.47 4.44
C LYS A 310 -8.14 -24.87 4.64
N VAL A 311 -8.19 -25.71 3.60
CA VAL A 311 -8.63 -27.11 3.69
C VAL A 311 -7.72 -27.91 4.60
N LEU A 312 -6.42 -27.79 4.48
CA LEU A 312 -5.46 -28.46 5.35
C LEU A 312 -5.65 -28.07 6.82
N ASN A 313 -5.81 -26.81 7.13
CA ASN A 313 -6.06 -26.33 8.49
C ASN A 313 -7.32 -26.97 9.10
N VAL A 314 -8.41 -27.03 8.34
CA VAL A 314 -9.65 -27.67 8.76
C VAL A 314 -9.45 -29.17 8.99
N TRP A 315 -8.83 -29.84 8.03
CA TRP A 315 -8.64 -31.29 8.10
C TRP A 315 -7.75 -31.72 9.28
N PHE A 316 -6.63 -31.04 9.48
CA PHE A 316 -5.77 -31.32 10.64
C PHE A 316 -6.44 -31.01 11.97
N SER A 317 -7.21 -29.93 12.04
CA SER A 317 -7.99 -29.60 13.24
C SER A 317 -8.99 -30.73 13.57
N GLN A 318 -9.72 -31.23 12.57
CA GLN A 318 -10.65 -32.36 12.74
C GLN A 318 -9.95 -33.66 13.12
N LEU A 319 -8.77 -33.92 12.53
CA LEU A 319 -8.00 -35.12 12.85
C LEU A 319 -7.54 -35.13 14.32
N ILE A 320 -7.06 -33.98 14.82
CA ILE A 320 -6.66 -33.83 16.22
C ILE A 320 -7.87 -33.95 17.14
N GLU A 321 -8.99 -33.31 16.79
CA GLU A 321 -10.23 -33.39 17.57
C GLU A 321 -10.75 -34.84 17.67
N ASN A 322 -10.79 -35.55 16.54
CA ASN A 322 -11.17 -36.96 16.50
C ASN A 322 -10.24 -37.84 17.34
N ARG A 323 -8.94 -37.61 17.31
CA ARG A 323 -7.96 -38.33 18.12
C ARG A 323 -8.17 -38.05 19.61
N THR A 324 -8.45 -36.79 19.97
CA THR A 324 -8.74 -36.39 21.34
C THR A 324 -10.01 -37.07 21.86
N LEU A 325 -11.08 -37.09 21.06
CA LEU A 325 -12.32 -37.75 21.40
C LEU A 325 -12.15 -39.28 21.56
N LYS A 326 -11.30 -39.91 20.74
CA LYS A 326 -10.98 -41.35 20.89
C LYS A 326 -10.16 -41.64 22.12
N ASN A 327 -9.26 -40.77 22.53
CA ASN A 327 -8.43 -40.95 23.73
C ASN A 327 -9.24 -40.73 25.02
N PHE A 328 -10.26 -39.90 24.97
CA PHE A 328 -11.17 -39.63 26.08
C PHE A 328 -12.57 -40.14 25.71
N GLN A 329 -12.79 -41.45 25.81
CA GLN A 329 -14.09 -42.07 25.54
C GLN A 329 -15.15 -41.44 26.44
N MET A 330 -16.17 -40.84 25.85
CA MET A 330 -17.35 -40.41 26.58
C MET A 330 -18.22 -41.67 26.87
N HIS A 331 -18.33 -42.03 28.12
CA HIS A 331 -19.27 -43.05 28.56
C HIS A 331 -20.63 -42.40 28.86
N TRP A 332 -21.63 -42.80 28.10
CA TRP A 332 -23.02 -42.40 28.37
C TRP A 332 -23.64 -43.37 29.32
N PHE A 333 -24.04 -42.92 30.48
CA PHE A 333 -24.78 -43.70 31.45
C PHE A 333 -26.27 -43.33 31.39
N LEU A 334 -27.14 -44.31 31.29
CA LEU A 334 -28.57 -44.09 31.47
C LEU A 334 -28.84 -43.76 32.94
N PRO A 335 -29.52 -42.65 33.25
CA PRO A 335 -29.83 -42.31 34.63
C PRO A 335 -30.68 -43.44 35.28
N GLY A 336 -30.19 -44.01 36.39
CA GLY A 336 -30.85 -45.07 37.12
C GLY A 336 -30.29 -46.49 36.98
N GLN A 337 -29.22 -46.70 36.23
CA GLN A 337 -28.47 -47.97 36.24
C GLN A 337 -27.23 -47.81 37.14
N ASN A 338 -27.27 -48.54 38.26
CA ASN A 338 -26.09 -48.78 39.10
C ASN A 338 -25.28 -49.92 38.47
N TYR A 339 -24.03 -49.67 38.11
CA TYR A 339 -23.04 -50.66 37.73
C TYR A 339 -22.14 -50.95 38.91
#